data_8c16e6f23c08fa00a97837de73d519b8
#
_entry.id   8c16e6f23c08fa00a97837de73d519b8
#
_cell.length_a   1.000
_cell.length_b   1.000
_cell.length_c   1.000
_cell.angle_alpha   90.00
_cell.angle_beta   90.00
_cell.angle_gamma   90.00
#
_symmetry.space_group_name_H-M   'P 1'
#
loop_
_entity.id
_entity.type
_entity.pdbx_description
1 polymer ?
#
loop_
_entity_poly.entity_id
_entity_poly.type
_entity_poly.pdbx_seq_one_letter_code
_entity_poly.pdbx_strand_id
1 'polypeptide(L)'
;MDIITGYTGSPHVTAEQDRDVNIGIFGAESYVLRTGSRLKAEVSSNNEIKVRDGVIMHQGCAASIKKNTYDSLTIANGSQGMKRVDLIVARYSRDQNTKEESLVLKVIQGTPKESGPAVPGYTTGDIQAGDLIADMPLYQVTLNGLNITEVKQLFATQDSIAELSSNLTKANNILTNMESNLMAINTYHMTLNTSNVKTPDSWIECNRIGNLVMINGCAKITKAVNTYSVLNIASGAPVPCCNKQLYTVAIAQDNTYSNCFLEVSKSGAVNLMVRWQKASSGDIFYYEFCYICK
;
A
#
# COMPACT_ATOMS: atom_id res chain seq x y z
N MET A 1 -4.76 30.03 31.76
CA MET A 1 -5.37 29.37 30.58
C MET A 1 -6.32 30.37 29.95
N ASP A 2 -6.09 30.71 28.68
CA ASP A 2 -6.89 31.68 27.95
C ASP A 2 -7.87 30.96 27.02
N ILE A 3 -9.08 31.52 26.90
CA ILE A 3 -10.08 30.97 25.98
C ILE A 3 -9.79 31.46 24.56
N ILE A 4 -9.64 30.53 23.59
CA ILE A 4 -9.35 30.87 22.20
C ILE A 4 -10.66 31.06 21.41
N THR A 5 -11.66 30.21 21.62
CA THR A 5 -12.89 30.14 20.81
C THR A 5 -14.10 30.84 21.45
N GLY A 6 -13.93 31.56 22.55
CA GLY A 6 -14.99 32.27 23.24
C GLY A 6 -14.92 33.80 23.04
N TYR A 7 -16.03 34.52 23.27
CA TYR A 7 -16.05 35.99 23.27
C TYR A 7 -15.65 36.55 24.64
N THR A 8 -14.59 37.35 24.67
CA THR A 8 -14.04 37.97 25.91
C THR A 8 -14.29 39.46 26.00
N GLY A 9 -15.10 40.05 25.10
CA GLY A 9 -15.40 41.49 25.05
C GLY A 9 -14.44 42.28 24.16
N SER A 10 -13.32 41.71 23.72
CA SER A 10 -12.33 42.33 22.83
C SER A 10 -11.62 41.26 21.99
N PRO A 11 -10.98 41.62 20.86
CA PRO A 11 -10.10 40.72 20.14
C PRO A 11 -8.99 40.17 21.07
N HIS A 12 -8.82 38.85 21.15
CA HIS A 12 -7.92 38.22 22.12
C HIS A 12 -7.17 37.04 21.59
N VAL A 13 -7.48 36.57 20.38
CA VAL A 13 -6.79 35.44 19.73
C VAL A 13 -5.55 35.96 19.02
N THR A 14 -4.41 35.34 19.27
CA THR A 14 -3.15 35.64 18.55
C THR A 14 -2.95 34.72 17.36
N ALA A 15 -2.11 35.14 16.42
CA ALA A 15 -1.76 34.31 15.27
C ALA A 15 -1.08 33.01 15.68
N GLU A 16 -0.28 33.03 16.75
CA GLU A 16 0.38 31.85 17.32
C GLU A 16 -0.66 30.85 17.87
N GLN A 17 -1.65 31.33 18.64
CA GLN A 17 -2.72 30.45 19.18
C GLN A 17 -3.55 29.82 18.08
N ASP A 18 -3.85 30.54 17.01
CA ASP A 18 -4.58 29.99 15.86
C ASP A 18 -3.75 28.95 15.11
N ARG A 19 -2.45 29.20 14.94
CA ARG A 19 -1.51 28.20 14.37
C ARG A 19 -1.42 26.95 15.22
N ASP A 20 -1.36 27.07 16.55
CA ASP A 20 -1.30 25.91 17.46
C ASP A 20 -2.56 25.05 17.35
N VAL A 21 -3.74 25.64 17.21
CA VAL A 21 -4.99 24.91 16.95
C VAL A 21 -4.91 24.18 15.61
N ASN A 22 -4.46 24.87 14.56
CA ASN A 22 -4.30 24.27 13.24
C ASN A 22 -3.32 23.09 13.25
N ILE A 23 -2.18 23.25 13.93
CA ILE A 23 -1.17 22.18 14.08
C ILE A 23 -1.74 21.00 14.86
N GLY A 24 -2.52 21.26 15.92
CA GLY A 24 -3.17 20.21 16.70
C GLY A 24 -4.19 19.37 15.89
N ILE A 25 -4.81 19.97 14.88
CA ILE A 25 -5.82 19.31 14.03
C ILE A 25 -5.17 18.65 12.80
N PHE A 26 -4.25 19.35 12.14
CA PHE A 26 -3.74 18.95 10.81
C PHE A 26 -2.28 18.47 10.82
N GLY A 27 -1.52 18.72 11.88
CA GLY A 27 -0.08 18.49 11.95
C GLY A 27 0.75 19.73 11.61
N ALA A 28 2.03 19.69 11.94
CA ALA A 28 2.97 20.82 11.80
C ALA A 28 3.56 20.97 10.39
N GLU A 29 3.27 20.08 9.48
CA GLU A 29 3.82 20.07 8.12
C GLU A 29 3.09 21.08 7.21
N SER A 30 3.48 21.08 5.93
CA SER A 30 2.95 22.01 4.91
C SER A 30 2.25 21.23 3.80
N TYR A 31 1.00 21.58 3.51
CA TYR A 31 0.18 20.90 2.50
C TYR A 31 -0.96 21.81 2.00
N VAL A 32 -1.62 21.37 0.94
CA VAL A 32 -2.82 21.99 0.40
C VAL A 32 -4.03 21.18 0.84
N LEU A 33 -5.07 21.87 1.35
CA LEU A 33 -6.30 21.22 1.75
C LEU A 33 -7.13 20.82 0.52
N ARG A 34 -7.95 19.78 0.65
CA ARG A 34 -8.87 19.35 -0.41
C ARG A 34 -10.11 20.25 -0.53
N THR A 35 -9.87 21.55 -0.76
CA THR A 35 -10.92 22.55 -0.95
C THR A 35 -10.73 23.29 -2.27
N GLY A 36 -11.82 23.76 -2.88
CA GLY A 36 -11.77 24.46 -4.16
C GLY A 36 -11.08 23.62 -5.26
N SER A 37 -10.31 24.29 -6.09
CA SER A 37 -9.51 23.67 -7.15
C SER A 37 -8.15 23.15 -6.66
N ARG A 38 -7.90 23.15 -5.34
CA ARG A 38 -6.66 22.65 -4.69
C ARG A 38 -5.40 23.35 -5.19
N LEU A 39 -5.48 24.65 -5.40
CA LEU A 39 -4.40 25.48 -5.95
C LEU A 39 -3.87 25.01 -7.32
N LYS A 40 -4.72 24.40 -8.15
CA LYS A 40 -4.33 23.88 -9.46
C LYS A 40 -3.67 24.97 -10.32
N ALA A 41 -2.47 24.68 -10.85
CA ALA A 41 -1.79 25.57 -11.78
C ALA A 41 -2.27 25.34 -13.22
N GLU A 42 -2.48 26.43 -13.95
CA GLU A 42 -2.86 26.43 -15.35
C GLU A 42 -1.95 27.38 -16.13
N VAL A 43 -1.29 26.88 -17.17
CA VAL A 43 -0.48 27.71 -18.06
C VAL A 43 -1.43 28.55 -18.93
N SER A 44 -1.43 29.85 -18.72
CA SER A 44 -2.24 30.80 -19.48
C SER A 44 -1.54 31.30 -20.75
N SER A 45 -0.21 31.47 -20.65
CA SER A 45 0.67 31.83 -21.76
C SER A 45 2.10 31.37 -21.44
N ASN A 46 3.05 31.65 -22.35
CA ASN A 46 4.47 31.31 -22.14
C ASN A 46 5.13 32.09 -20.99
N ASN A 47 4.45 33.11 -20.47
CA ASN A 47 4.97 33.95 -19.39
C ASN A 47 3.94 34.16 -18.26
N GLU A 48 2.85 33.38 -18.23
CA GLU A 48 1.81 33.48 -17.20
C GLU A 48 1.31 32.11 -16.76
N ILE A 49 1.30 31.89 -15.45
CA ILE A 49 0.66 30.75 -14.80
C ILE A 49 -0.40 31.28 -13.85
N LYS A 50 -1.62 30.74 -13.96
CA LYS A 50 -2.73 31.00 -13.03
C LYS A 50 -2.81 29.87 -12.02
N VAL A 51 -2.81 30.22 -10.74
CA VAL A 51 -3.04 29.28 -9.65
C VAL A 51 -4.47 29.47 -9.17
N ARG A 52 -5.29 28.42 -9.30
CA ARG A 52 -6.73 28.45 -8.97
C ARG A 52 -6.96 28.47 -7.46
N ASP A 53 -8.22 28.68 -7.10
CA ASP A 53 -8.69 28.71 -5.72
C ASP A 53 -8.34 27.45 -4.92
N GLY A 54 -8.15 27.63 -3.63
CA GLY A 54 -7.81 26.58 -2.68
C GLY A 54 -7.31 27.16 -1.37
N VAL A 55 -7.02 26.28 -0.43
CA VAL A 55 -6.49 26.64 0.88
C VAL A 55 -5.16 25.92 1.09
N ILE A 56 -4.16 26.67 1.51
CA ILE A 56 -2.85 26.17 1.92
C ILE A 56 -2.73 26.21 3.43
N MET A 57 -2.08 25.21 3.98
CA MET A 57 -1.64 25.17 5.37
C MET A 57 -0.11 25.04 5.35
N HIS A 58 0.58 26.05 5.87
CA HIS A 58 2.04 26.07 5.93
C HIS A 58 2.49 26.22 7.38
N GLN A 59 2.89 25.11 8.02
CA GLN A 59 3.30 25.04 9.42
C GLN A 59 2.26 25.70 10.36
N GLY A 60 0.97 25.38 10.17
CA GLY A 60 -0.15 25.95 10.91
C GLY A 60 -0.67 27.29 10.39
N CYS A 61 0.11 28.02 9.58
CA CYS A 61 -0.35 29.26 8.96
C CYS A 61 -1.24 28.96 7.76
N ALA A 62 -2.50 29.40 7.78
CA ALA A 62 -3.46 29.18 6.72
C ALA A 62 -3.58 30.40 5.80
N ALA A 63 -3.62 30.15 4.47
CA ALA A 63 -3.96 31.17 3.49
C ALA A 63 -4.83 30.56 2.36
N SER A 64 -5.56 31.42 1.65
CA SER A 64 -6.44 30.94 0.59
C SER A 64 -6.46 31.88 -0.62
N ILE A 65 -6.61 31.29 -1.79
CA ILE A 65 -7.12 31.97 -2.98
C ILE A 65 -8.62 31.84 -2.95
N LYS A 66 -9.32 32.97 -3.09
CA LYS A 66 -10.78 33.05 -2.97
C LYS A 66 -11.47 32.13 -3.98
N LYS A 67 -12.53 31.46 -3.53
CA LYS A 67 -13.32 30.52 -4.35
C LYS A 67 -13.73 31.12 -5.70
N ASN A 68 -13.55 30.34 -6.76
CA ASN A 68 -13.81 30.70 -8.16
C ASN A 68 -12.94 31.85 -8.70
N THR A 69 -11.81 32.15 -8.03
CA THR A 69 -10.81 33.12 -8.53
C THR A 69 -9.46 32.42 -8.79
N TYR A 70 -8.46 33.18 -9.08
CA TYR A 70 -7.08 32.71 -9.26
C TYR A 70 -6.09 33.84 -8.97
N ASP A 71 -4.88 33.47 -8.60
CA ASP A 71 -3.73 34.37 -8.57
C ASP A 71 -2.92 34.18 -9.86
N SER A 72 -2.53 35.28 -10.50
CA SER A 72 -1.73 35.29 -11.72
C SER A 72 -0.25 35.50 -11.36
N LEU A 73 0.60 34.60 -11.85
CA LEU A 73 2.04 34.65 -11.65
C LEU A 73 2.76 34.87 -12.99
N THR A 74 3.56 35.92 -13.03
CA THR A 74 4.41 36.20 -14.20
C THR A 74 5.65 35.33 -14.15
N ILE A 75 5.86 34.53 -15.19
CA ILE A 75 7.09 33.78 -15.45
C ILE A 75 7.95 34.60 -16.41
N ALA A 76 9.16 34.94 -16.02
CA ALA A 76 10.07 35.65 -16.90
C ALA A 76 10.29 34.84 -18.19
N ASN A 77 10.30 35.51 -19.34
CA ASN A 77 10.53 34.83 -20.61
C ASN A 77 11.83 34.02 -20.59
N GLY A 78 11.79 32.87 -21.22
CA GLY A 78 13.00 32.08 -21.42
C GLY A 78 13.90 32.69 -22.51
N SER A 79 15.05 32.08 -22.78
CA SER A 79 16.01 32.51 -23.81
C SER A 79 16.17 31.39 -24.84
N GLN A 80 16.23 31.75 -26.10
CA GLN A 80 16.40 30.77 -27.18
C GLN A 80 17.69 29.95 -27.00
N GLY A 81 17.58 28.63 -27.15
CA GLY A 81 18.69 27.69 -26.97
C GLY A 81 19.02 27.36 -25.50
N MET A 82 18.36 28.01 -24.54
CA MET A 82 18.56 27.78 -23.11
C MET A 82 17.39 27.05 -22.48
N LYS A 83 17.65 26.30 -21.42
CA LYS A 83 16.66 25.67 -20.52
C LYS A 83 16.75 26.35 -19.17
N ARG A 84 15.62 26.43 -18.47
CA ARG A 84 15.55 26.96 -17.11
C ARG A 84 14.48 26.22 -16.30
N VAL A 85 14.71 26.14 -15.02
CA VAL A 85 13.71 25.66 -14.04
C VAL A 85 13.43 26.78 -13.07
N ASP A 86 12.17 27.22 -12.99
CA ASP A 86 11.69 28.17 -12.00
C ASP A 86 10.89 27.42 -10.93
N LEU A 87 10.78 28.00 -9.74
CA LEU A 87 10.04 27.44 -8.62
C LEU A 87 8.93 28.40 -8.21
N ILE A 88 7.69 27.95 -8.13
CA ILE A 88 6.59 28.66 -7.49
C ILE A 88 6.49 28.18 -6.05
N VAL A 89 6.58 29.11 -5.11
CA VAL A 89 6.48 28.84 -3.67
C VAL A 89 5.34 29.64 -3.07
N ALA A 90 4.75 29.13 -1.99
CA ALA A 90 4.00 29.96 -1.06
C ALA A 90 5.01 30.46 -0.01
N ARG A 91 5.26 31.74 0.00
CA ARG A 91 6.21 32.39 0.92
C ARG A 91 5.48 32.99 2.10
N TYR A 92 5.76 32.45 3.28
CA TYR A 92 5.50 33.15 4.52
C TYR A 92 6.57 34.19 4.74
N SER A 93 6.16 35.41 5.15
CA SER A 93 7.07 36.44 5.60
C SER A 93 6.47 37.23 6.75
N ARG A 94 7.33 37.63 7.71
CA ARG A 94 6.99 38.44 8.87
C ARG A 94 7.93 39.64 8.92
N ASP A 95 7.37 40.82 8.98
CA ASP A 95 8.17 42.04 9.18
C ASP A 95 8.71 42.07 10.62
N GLN A 96 10.01 42.35 10.75
CA GLN A 96 10.69 42.32 12.04
C GLN A 96 10.19 43.44 12.99
N ASN A 97 9.79 44.58 12.45
CA ASN A 97 9.42 45.77 13.22
C ASN A 97 7.90 45.81 13.49
N THR A 98 7.10 45.72 12.43
CA THR A 98 5.63 45.82 12.53
C THR A 98 4.99 44.51 12.98
N LYS A 99 5.70 43.37 12.87
CA LYS A 99 5.18 42.02 13.13
C LYS A 99 4.07 41.60 12.18
N GLU A 100 3.81 42.38 11.13
CA GLU A 100 2.85 42.00 10.10
C GLU A 100 3.31 40.75 9.38
N GLU A 101 2.37 39.82 9.17
CA GLU A 101 2.62 38.54 8.53
C GLU A 101 1.92 38.47 7.16
N SER A 102 2.52 37.76 6.23
CA SER A 102 1.91 37.48 4.92
C SER A 102 2.27 36.09 4.46
N LEU A 103 1.36 35.46 3.71
CA LEU A 103 1.59 34.19 3.02
C LEU A 103 1.10 34.35 1.57
N VAL A 104 2.04 34.50 0.63
CA VAL A 104 1.74 34.86 -0.77
C VAL A 104 2.49 33.96 -1.74
N LEU A 105 1.95 33.82 -2.96
CA LEU A 105 2.62 33.11 -4.01
C LEU A 105 3.79 33.93 -4.57
N LYS A 106 4.94 33.28 -4.77
CA LYS A 106 6.15 33.89 -5.33
C LYS A 106 6.82 32.97 -6.34
N VAL A 107 7.37 33.57 -7.38
CA VAL A 107 8.23 32.87 -8.35
C VAL A 107 9.70 33.09 -7.98
N ILE A 108 10.42 32.01 -7.81
CA ILE A 108 11.90 32.02 -7.70
C ILE A 108 12.45 31.61 -9.06
N GLN A 109 13.06 32.54 -9.76
CA GLN A 109 13.62 32.30 -11.07
C GLN A 109 14.93 31.54 -10.96
N GLY A 110 15.07 30.49 -11.75
CA GLY A 110 16.31 29.73 -11.86
C GLY A 110 17.32 30.34 -12.83
N THR A 111 18.50 29.74 -12.89
CA THR A 111 19.57 30.16 -13.79
C THR A 111 19.44 29.42 -15.13
N PRO A 112 19.37 30.16 -16.28
CA PRO A 112 19.37 29.54 -17.59
C PRO A 112 20.68 28.79 -17.88
N LYS A 113 20.55 27.57 -18.49
CA LYS A 113 21.67 26.75 -18.95
C LYS A 113 21.32 26.08 -20.27
N GLU A 114 22.30 25.76 -21.10
CA GLU A 114 22.08 25.02 -22.36
C GLU A 114 21.55 23.61 -22.09
N SER A 115 22.04 22.96 -21.00
CA SER A 115 21.58 21.65 -20.58
C SER A 115 21.58 21.50 -19.05
N GLY A 116 20.69 20.67 -18.48
CA GLY A 116 20.64 20.32 -17.07
C GLY A 116 20.49 21.54 -16.13
N PRO A 117 19.48 22.42 -16.31
CA PRO A 117 19.25 23.51 -15.37
C PRO A 117 18.91 22.96 -13.99
N ALA A 118 19.46 23.58 -12.95
CA ALA A 118 19.16 23.21 -11.57
C ALA A 118 17.87 23.88 -11.11
N VAL A 119 17.14 23.22 -10.21
CA VAL A 119 16.04 23.85 -9.46
C VAL A 119 16.63 24.93 -8.55
N PRO A 120 16.08 26.16 -8.53
CA PRO A 120 16.58 27.20 -7.65
C PRO A 120 16.35 26.84 -6.17
N GLY A 121 17.27 27.30 -5.31
CA GLY A 121 17.11 27.18 -3.87
C GLY A 121 15.95 28.03 -3.35
N TYR A 122 15.37 27.64 -2.24
CA TYR A 122 14.31 28.35 -1.51
C TYR A 122 14.64 28.39 -0.04
N THR A 123 13.97 29.27 0.73
CA THR A 123 14.23 29.43 2.16
C THR A 123 13.45 28.42 2.98
N THR A 124 14.13 27.48 3.63
CA THR A 124 13.54 26.58 4.61
C THR A 124 13.55 27.26 5.97
N GLY A 125 12.42 27.83 6.39
CA GLY A 125 12.27 28.45 7.70
C GLY A 125 11.31 27.66 8.58
N ASP A 126 11.40 27.90 9.90
CA ASP A 126 10.48 27.40 10.92
C ASP A 126 9.65 28.55 11.47
N ILE A 127 8.37 28.64 11.06
CA ILE A 127 7.44 29.69 11.49
C ILE A 127 7.23 29.60 13.01
N GLN A 128 7.21 28.40 13.57
CA GLN A 128 7.00 28.19 15.01
C GLN A 128 8.22 28.59 15.84
N ALA A 129 9.42 28.46 15.30
CA ALA A 129 10.65 28.95 15.91
C ALA A 129 10.81 30.48 15.76
N GLY A 130 9.95 31.15 14.97
CA GLY A 130 9.96 32.59 14.79
C GLY A 130 10.78 33.07 13.60
N ASP A 131 11.12 32.20 12.65
CA ASP A 131 11.79 32.63 11.44
C ASP A 131 10.97 33.64 10.64
N LEU A 132 11.64 34.61 10.06
CA LEU A 132 10.98 35.69 9.36
C LEU A 132 10.53 35.31 7.93
N ILE A 133 11.10 34.27 7.37
CA ILE A 133 10.80 33.79 6.00
C ILE A 133 10.77 32.26 6.00
N ALA A 134 9.69 31.69 5.47
CA ALA A 134 9.58 30.27 5.21
C ALA A 134 8.88 30.05 3.86
N ASP A 135 9.47 29.22 2.98
CA ASP A 135 8.92 28.90 1.67
C ASP A 135 8.38 27.48 1.64
N MET A 136 7.18 27.32 1.16
CA MET A 136 6.61 26.01 0.78
C MET A 136 6.64 25.88 -0.74
N PRO A 137 7.44 24.96 -1.31
CA PRO A 137 7.45 24.70 -2.76
C PRO A 137 6.11 24.15 -3.24
N LEU A 138 5.52 24.79 -4.25
CA LEU A 138 4.26 24.37 -4.84
C LEU A 138 4.42 23.76 -6.22
N TYR A 139 5.15 24.44 -7.11
CA TYR A 139 5.33 23.98 -8.49
C TYR A 139 6.75 24.23 -9.00
N GLN A 140 7.25 23.24 -9.72
CA GLN A 140 8.45 23.36 -10.55
C GLN A 140 7.99 23.67 -11.98
N VAL A 141 8.49 24.74 -12.57
CA VAL A 141 8.18 25.20 -13.92
C VAL A 141 9.42 25.03 -14.80
N THR A 142 9.32 24.15 -15.78
CA THR A 142 10.41 23.89 -16.71
C THR A 142 10.21 24.67 -18.01
N LEU A 143 11.22 25.45 -18.40
CA LEU A 143 11.25 26.20 -19.65
C LEU A 143 12.28 25.60 -20.61
N ASN A 144 11.93 25.55 -21.89
CA ASN A 144 12.85 25.21 -22.98
C ASN A 144 12.70 26.25 -24.07
N GLY A 145 13.78 26.98 -24.30
CA GLY A 145 13.72 28.18 -25.14
C GLY A 145 12.74 29.19 -24.54
N LEU A 146 11.79 29.63 -25.33
CA LEU A 146 10.77 30.63 -24.93
C LEU A 146 9.50 30.00 -24.30
N ASN A 147 9.39 28.68 -24.27
CA ASN A 147 8.16 28.00 -23.90
C ASN A 147 8.24 27.34 -22.53
N ILE A 148 7.16 27.40 -21.77
CA ILE A 148 6.89 26.54 -20.62
C ILE A 148 6.57 25.15 -21.16
N THR A 149 7.35 24.15 -20.79
CA THR A 149 7.19 22.77 -21.27
C THR A 149 6.57 21.84 -20.22
N GLU A 150 6.74 22.18 -18.93
CA GLU A 150 6.19 21.38 -17.82
C GLU A 150 5.92 22.24 -16.61
N VAL A 151 4.81 21.95 -15.91
CA VAL A 151 4.51 22.47 -14.57
C VAL A 151 4.23 21.28 -13.67
N LYS A 152 5.21 20.94 -12.81
CA LYS A 152 5.17 19.77 -11.92
C LYS A 152 4.76 20.20 -10.51
N GLN A 153 3.71 19.58 -9.96
CA GLN A 153 3.28 19.78 -8.58
C GLN A 153 4.29 19.14 -7.60
N LEU A 154 4.60 19.87 -6.52
CA LEU A 154 5.56 19.44 -5.49
C LEU A 154 4.92 19.24 -4.11
N PHE A 155 3.70 19.73 -3.89
CA PHE A 155 3.01 19.63 -2.60
C PHE A 155 2.13 18.38 -2.51
N ALA A 156 1.88 17.94 -1.28
CA ALA A 156 0.85 16.96 -0.96
C ALA A 156 -0.50 17.64 -0.69
N THR A 157 -1.59 16.93 -1.00
CA THR A 157 -2.94 17.34 -0.58
C THR A 157 -3.34 16.58 0.67
N GLN A 158 -3.81 17.30 1.69
CA GLN A 158 -4.28 16.70 2.93
C GLN A 158 -5.72 16.21 2.78
N ASP A 159 -5.94 14.94 3.11
CA ASP A 159 -7.28 14.37 3.18
C ASP A 159 -8.06 14.98 4.36
N SER A 160 -9.37 15.11 4.21
CA SER A 160 -10.23 15.48 5.34
C SER A 160 -10.26 14.37 6.40
N ILE A 161 -10.58 14.74 7.65
CA ILE A 161 -10.74 13.77 8.74
C ILE A 161 -11.77 12.68 8.36
N ALA A 162 -12.84 13.05 7.66
CA ALA A 162 -13.85 12.10 7.18
C ALA A 162 -13.29 11.11 6.16
N GLU A 163 -12.46 11.58 5.22
CA GLU A 163 -11.80 10.72 4.23
C GLU A 163 -10.78 9.80 4.89
N LEU A 164 -9.96 10.31 5.83
CA LEU A 164 -9.00 9.50 6.59
C LEU A 164 -9.72 8.41 7.41
N SER A 165 -10.83 8.74 8.10
CA SER A 165 -11.65 7.78 8.83
C SER A 165 -12.23 6.71 7.91
N SER A 166 -12.74 7.09 6.73
CA SER A 166 -13.24 6.15 5.73
C SER A 166 -12.13 5.23 5.20
N ASN A 167 -10.95 5.78 4.91
CA ASN A 167 -9.83 5.00 4.42
C ASN A 167 -9.30 4.03 5.49
N LEU A 168 -9.24 4.46 6.75
CA LEU A 168 -8.88 3.60 7.88
C LEU A 168 -9.89 2.45 8.05
N THR A 169 -11.20 2.73 7.96
CA THR A 169 -12.24 1.71 8.02
C THR A 169 -12.08 0.67 6.90
N LYS A 170 -11.81 1.12 5.67
CA LYS A 170 -11.56 0.22 4.54
C LYS A 170 -10.32 -0.64 4.77
N ALA A 171 -9.23 -0.05 5.26
CA ALA A 171 -7.99 -0.77 5.56
C ALA A 171 -8.22 -1.84 6.65
N ASN A 172 -8.93 -1.50 7.73
CA ASN A 172 -9.28 -2.43 8.80
C ASN A 172 -10.16 -3.58 8.29
N ASN A 173 -11.13 -3.31 7.43
CA ASN A 173 -11.97 -4.35 6.83
C ASN A 173 -11.15 -5.31 5.95
N ILE A 174 -10.17 -4.79 5.18
CA ILE A 174 -9.27 -5.63 4.39
C ILE A 174 -8.42 -6.50 5.31
N LEU A 175 -7.85 -5.94 6.38
CA LEU A 175 -7.07 -6.70 7.36
C LEU A 175 -7.89 -7.81 8.02
N THR A 176 -9.10 -7.50 8.50
CA THR A 176 -10.00 -8.48 9.10
C THR A 176 -10.35 -9.62 8.13
N ASN A 177 -10.61 -9.29 6.87
CA ASN A 177 -10.88 -10.29 5.84
C ASN A 177 -9.63 -11.15 5.55
N MET A 178 -8.44 -10.55 5.52
CA MET A 178 -7.18 -11.28 5.34
C MET A 178 -6.91 -12.21 6.51
N GLU A 179 -7.08 -11.75 7.74
CA GLU A 179 -6.94 -12.55 8.96
C GLU A 179 -7.95 -13.72 8.97
N SER A 180 -9.20 -13.45 8.67
CA SER A 180 -10.25 -14.47 8.58
C SER A 180 -9.92 -15.54 7.54
N ASN A 181 -9.46 -15.14 6.34
CA ASN A 181 -9.09 -16.06 5.29
C ASN A 181 -7.81 -16.85 5.62
N LEU A 182 -6.86 -16.22 6.32
CA LEU A 182 -5.60 -16.88 6.71
C LEU A 182 -5.82 -17.88 7.85
N MET A 183 -6.74 -17.58 8.79
CA MET A 183 -7.02 -18.42 9.97
C MET A 183 -8.15 -19.42 9.73
N ALA A 184 -8.92 -19.26 8.65
CA ALA A 184 -10.01 -20.20 8.35
C ALA A 184 -9.45 -21.60 8.03
N ILE A 185 -9.80 -22.57 8.84
CA ILE A 185 -9.57 -23.98 8.56
C ILE A 185 -10.68 -24.44 7.61
N ASN A 186 -10.32 -24.71 6.37
CA ASN A 186 -11.25 -25.26 5.39
C ASN A 186 -11.03 -26.79 5.31
N THR A 187 -12.04 -27.55 5.70
CA THR A 187 -12.05 -28.99 5.54
C THR A 187 -12.44 -29.34 4.10
N TYR A 188 -11.61 -30.08 3.42
CA TYR A 188 -11.87 -30.58 2.08
C TYR A 188 -12.42 -32.01 2.14
N HIS A 189 -13.57 -32.22 1.51
CA HIS A 189 -14.14 -33.55 1.38
C HIS A 189 -13.35 -34.34 0.32
N MET A 190 -12.54 -35.27 0.80
CA MET A 190 -11.84 -36.21 -0.06
C MET A 190 -12.66 -37.49 -0.27
N THR A 191 -12.54 -38.07 -1.45
CA THR A 191 -13.24 -39.30 -1.79
C THR A 191 -12.28 -40.46 -1.76
N LEU A 192 -12.52 -41.45 -0.89
CA LEU A 192 -11.77 -42.70 -0.87
C LEU A 192 -12.10 -43.53 -2.10
N ASN A 193 -11.06 -44.15 -2.67
CA ASN A 193 -11.25 -45.14 -3.76
C ASN A 193 -11.62 -46.51 -3.17
N THR A 194 -12.91 -46.73 -2.98
CA THR A 194 -13.46 -47.95 -2.33
C THR A 194 -13.14 -49.26 -3.10
N SER A 195 -12.71 -49.18 -4.35
CA SER A 195 -12.22 -50.33 -5.08
C SER A 195 -10.80 -50.76 -4.63
N ASN A 196 -10.06 -49.87 -3.99
CA ASN A 196 -8.67 -50.07 -3.60
C ASN A 196 -8.46 -50.04 -2.08
N VAL A 197 -9.37 -49.42 -1.33
CA VAL A 197 -9.30 -49.38 0.14
C VAL A 197 -10.62 -49.84 0.77
N LYS A 198 -10.51 -50.49 1.93
CA LYS A 198 -11.65 -51.05 2.66
C LYS A 198 -12.28 -50.00 3.59
N THR A 199 -13.54 -49.69 3.39
CA THR A 199 -14.36 -48.93 4.34
C THR A 199 -15.15 -49.88 5.25
N PRO A 200 -15.32 -49.56 6.56
CA PRO A 200 -14.97 -48.34 7.26
C PRO A 200 -13.53 -48.26 7.81
N ASP A 201 -12.68 -49.25 7.56
CA ASP A 201 -11.31 -49.36 8.11
C ASP A 201 -10.33 -48.33 7.53
N SER A 202 -10.77 -47.53 6.56
CA SER A 202 -9.97 -46.47 5.93
C SER A 202 -10.65 -45.10 6.09
N TRP A 203 -9.85 -44.08 6.33
CA TRP A 203 -10.32 -42.72 6.41
C TRP A 203 -9.24 -41.75 5.90
N ILE A 204 -9.67 -40.57 5.47
CA ILE A 204 -8.79 -39.50 5.04
C ILE A 204 -9.41 -38.15 5.42
N GLU A 205 -8.63 -37.30 6.02
CA GLU A 205 -8.97 -35.91 6.33
C GLU A 205 -8.02 -34.98 5.59
N CYS A 206 -8.58 -33.90 5.08
CA CYS A 206 -7.82 -32.86 4.43
C CYS A 206 -8.26 -31.49 4.94
N ASN A 207 -7.36 -30.79 5.57
CA ASN A 207 -7.60 -29.46 6.10
C ASN A 207 -6.65 -28.45 5.42
N ARG A 208 -7.15 -27.25 5.17
CA ARG A 208 -6.39 -26.17 4.59
C ARG A 208 -6.49 -24.92 5.47
N ILE A 209 -5.33 -24.30 5.73
CA ILE A 209 -5.22 -23.00 6.40
C ILE A 209 -4.43 -22.09 5.46
N GLY A 210 -5.07 -21.08 4.89
CA GLY A 210 -4.45 -20.27 3.84
C GLY A 210 -3.99 -21.15 2.67
N ASN A 211 -2.69 -21.18 2.39
CA ASN A 211 -2.10 -22.04 1.35
C ASN A 211 -1.49 -23.34 1.91
N LEU A 212 -1.49 -23.55 3.21
CA LEU A 212 -1.01 -24.77 3.82
C LEU A 212 -2.10 -25.83 3.82
N VAL A 213 -1.81 -26.99 3.21
CA VAL A 213 -2.68 -28.17 3.19
C VAL A 213 -2.08 -29.24 4.09
N MET A 214 -2.92 -29.82 4.94
CA MET A 214 -2.60 -30.95 5.81
C MET A 214 -3.53 -32.11 5.45
N ILE A 215 -2.96 -33.25 5.10
CA ILE A 215 -3.67 -34.50 4.85
C ILE A 215 -3.19 -35.52 5.85
N ASN A 216 -4.10 -36.13 6.55
CA ASN A 216 -3.85 -37.24 7.45
C ASN A 216 -4.86 -38.36 7.22
N GLY A 217 -4.46 -39.59 7.47
CA GLY A 217 -5.35 -40.69 7.20
C GLY A 217 -4.78 -42.07 7.42
N CYS A 218 -5.65 -43.03 7.18
CA CYS A 218 -5.36 -44.43 7.22
C CYS A 218 -5.96 -45.14 5.99
N ALA A 219 -5.21 -45.98 5.34
CA ALA A 219 -5.68 -46.79 4.22
C ALA A 219 -5.43 -48.29 4.46
N LYS A 220 -6.50 -49.04 4.59
CA LYS A 220 -6.46 -50.51 4.53
C LYS A 220 -6.69 -50.96 3.09
N ILE A 221 -5.65 -51.45 2.45
CA ILE A 221 -5.73 -51.79 1.02
C ILE A 221 -6.48 -53.13 0.76
N THR A 222 -7.24 -53.16 -0.31
CA THR A 222 -7.99 -54.34 -0.75
C THR A 222 -7.25 -55.18 -1.81
N LYS A 223 -6.18 -54.66 -2.38
CA LYS A 223 -5.38 -55.28 -3.43
C LYS A 223 -3.90 -55.21 -3.08
N ALA A 224 -3.17 -56.27 -3.48
CA ALA A 224 -1.73 -56.23 -3.38
C ALA A 224 -1.11 -55.15 -4.28
N VAL A 225 -0.09 -54.46 -3.75
CA VAL A 225 0.67 -53.43 -4.47
C VAL A 225 2.07 -53.96 -4.75
N ASN A 226 2.42 -54.11 -6.01
CA ASN A 226 3.76 -54.53 -6.42
C ASN A 226 4.78 -53.41 -6.16
N THR A 227 6.02 -53.79 -5.96
CA THR A 227 7.15 -52.87 -5.82
C THR A 227 7.18 -51.87 -6.98
N TYR A 228 7.36 -50.59 -6.67
CA TYR A 228 7.32 -49.45 -7.61
C TYR A 228 5.97 -49.22 -8.32
N SER A 229 4.93 -49.90 -7.90
CA SER A 229 3.58 -49.66 -8.40
C SER A 229 2.86 -48.61 -7.54
N VAL A 230 1.88 -47.93 -8.14
CA VAL A 230 1.07 -46.89 -7.51
C VAL A 230 -0.35 -47.40 -7.35
N LEU A 231 -0.91 -47.27 -6.14
CA LEU A 231 -2.31 -47.57 -5.85
C LEU A 231 -3.01 -46.26 -5.50
N ASN A 232 -3.98 -45.83 -6.28
CA ASN A 232 -4.83 -44.69 -5.92
C ASN A 232 -5.72 -45.03 -4.73
N ILE A 233 -5.61 -44.28 -3.64
CA ILE A 233 -6.37 -44.50 -2.40
C ILE A 233 -7.44 -43.44 -2.19
N ALA A 234 -7.27 -42.24 -2.71
CA ALA A 234 -8.24 -41.16 -2.62
C ALA A 234 -8.05 -40.10 -3.72
N SER A 235 -9.01 -39.18 -3.84
CA SER A 235 -8.97 -38.02 -4.73
C SER A 235 -9.60 -36.81 -4.07
N GLY A 236 -9.39 -35.63 -4.65
CA GLY A 236 -9.96 -34.37 -4.18
C GLY A 236 -9.02 -33.53 -3.31
N ALA A 237 -7.74 -33.89 -3.20
CA ALA A 237 -6.76 -33.04 -2.53
C ALA A 237 -6.54 -31.74 -3.32
N PRO A 238 -6.33 -30.59 -2.64
CA PRO A 238 -5.93 -29.35 -3.30
C PRO A 238 -4.64 -29.54 -4.12
N VAL A 239 -4.58 -28.91 -5.30
CA VAL A 239 -3.45 -29.08 -6.21
C VAL A 239 -2.20 -28.39 -5.65
N PRO A 240 -1.03 -29.06 -5.60
CA PRO A 240 0.20 -28.43 -5.13
C PRO A 240 0.62 -27.21 -5.98
N CYS A 241 1.12 -26.17 -5.33
CA CYS A 241 1.49 -24.92 -6.02
C CYS A 241 2.64 -25.07 -7.01
N CYS A 242 3.54 -26.01 -6.76
CA CYS A 242 4.69 -26.29 -7.63
C CYS A 242 4.34 -27.01 -8.93
N ASN A 243 3.08 -27.40 -9.12
CA ASN A 243 2.60 -28.21 -10.25
C ASN A 243 3.45 -29.49 -10.47
N LYS A 244 3.94 -30.07 -9.37
CA LYS A 244 4.72 -31.32 -9.33
C LYS A 244 4.03 -32.32 -8.41
N GLN A 245 4.36 -33.58 -8.59
CA GLN A 245 4.01 -34.62 -7.63
C GLN A 245 4.82 -34.42 -6.35
N LEU A 246 4.17 -34.58 -5.21
CA LEU A 246 4.79 -34.48 -3.90
C LEU A 246 4.72 -35.85 -3.22
N TYR A 247 5.73 -36.14 -2.41
CA TYR A 247 5.87 -37.41 -1.74
C TYR A 247 6.11 -37.23 -0.22
N THR A 248 5.48 -38.07 0.58
CA THR A 248 5.77 -38.21 2.01
C THR A 248 5.88 -39.70 2.36
N VAL A 249 6.38 -39.97 3.55
CA VAL A 249 6.48 -41.36 4.06
C VAL A 249 5.10 -41.79 4.59
N ALA A 250 4.70 -43.03 4.23
CA ALA A 250 3.58 -43.74 4.84
C ALA A 250 4.15 -44.87 5.72
N ILE A 251 3.53 -45.10 6.89
CA ILE A 251 3.98 -46.11 7.86
C ILE A 251 3.00 -47.26 7.85
N ALA A 252 3.49 -48.48 7.61
CA ALA A 252 2.67 -49.68 7.76
C ALA A 252 2.44 -49.97 9.26
N GLN A 253 1.26 -50.49 9.57
CA GLN A 253 0.82 -50.71 10.97
C GLN A 253 1.73 -51.68 11.73
N ASP A 254 2.28 -52.65 11.06
CA ASP A 254 3.11 -53.72 11.65
C ASP A 254 4.62 -53.52 11.47
N ASN A 255 5.05 -52.34 11.00
CA ASN A 255 6.42 -52.02 10.65
C ASN A 255 7.12 -52.98 9.66
N THR A 256 6.36 -53.82 8.95
CA THR A 256 6.89 -54.81 8.01
C THR A 256 7.45 -54.17 6.73
N TYR A 257 7.04 -52.92 6.44
CA TYR A 257 7.45 -52.19 5.24
C TYR A 257 8.23 -50.94 5.56
N SER A 258 9.53 -50.98 5.36
CA SER A 258 10.36 -49.80 5.29
C SER A 258 10.23 -49.18 3.89
N ASN A 259 9.90 -47.87 3.79
CA ASN A 259 9.82 -47.10 2.56
C ASN A 259 8.51 -47.25 1.74
N CYS A 260 7.37 -47.06 2.41
CA CYS A 260 6.11 -46.71 1.77
C CYS A 260 6.00 -45.19 1.61
N PHE A 261 5.44 -44.74 0.52
CA PHE A 261 5.28 -43.31 0.21
C PHE A 261 3.84 -43.00 -0.13
N LEU A 262 3.38 -41.90 0.33
CA LEU A 262 2.17 -41.26 -0.17
C LEU A 262 2.55 -40.22 -1.23
N GLU A 263 1.87 -40.24 -2.33
CA GLU A 263 2.00 -39.25 -3.40
C GLU A 263 0.74 -38.41 -3.50
N VAL A 264 0.88 -37.07 -3.56
CA VAL A 264 -0.17 -36.19 -4.02
C VAL A 264 0.16 -35.75 -5.44
N SER A 265 -0.69 -36.15 -6.37
CA SER A 265 -0.49 -35.90 -7.80
C SER A 265 -0.85 -34.47 -8.19
N LYS A 266 -0.48 -34.08 -9.41
CA LYS A 266 -0.85 -32.78 -10.01
C LYS A 266 -2.37 -32.57 -10.17
N SER A 267 -3.17 -33.61 -10.11
CA SER A 267 -4.62 -33.61 -10.23
C SER A 267 -5.34 -33.75 -8.87
N GLY A 268 -4.59 -33.75 -7.76
CA GLY A 268 -5.16 -33.95 -6.43
C GLY A 268 -5.51 -35.41 -6.10
N ALA A 269 -5.02 -36.36 -6.87
CA ALA A 269 -5.12 -37.77 -6.51
C ALA A 269 -4.09 -38.12 -5.44
N VAL A 270 -4.50 -38.91 -4.44
CA VAL A 270 -3.65 -39.41 -3.38
C VAL A 270 -3.37 -40.87 -3.63
N ASN A 271 -2.12 -41.23 -3.77
CA ASN A 271 -1.64 -42.52 -4.17
C ASN A 271 -0.67 -43.10 -3.16
N LEU A 272 -0.81 -44.39 -2.88
CA LEU A 272 0.17 -45.18 -2.12
C LEU A 272 1.18 -45.84 -3.07
N MET A 273 2.46 -45.71 -2.78
CA MET A 273 3.55 -46.37 -3.49
C MET A 273 4.40 -47.18 -2.50
N VAL A 274 4.76 -48.38 -2.90
CA VAL A 274 5.65 -49.26 -2.12
C VAL A 274 6.95 -49.48 -2.90
N ARG A 275 8.10 -49.22 -2.32
CA ARG A 275 9.39 -49.22 -3.04
C ARG A 275 10.14 -50.54 -2.99
N TRP A 276 10.24 -51.18 -1.85
CA TRP A 276 11.19 -52.27 -1.64
C TRP A 276 10.54 -53.64 -1.43
N GLN A 277 9.30 -53.68 -1.05
CA GLN A 277 8.58 -54.89 -0.74
C GLN A 277 7.13 -54.78 -1.24
N LYS A 278 6.57 -55.89 -1.70
CA LYS A 278 5.18 -55.96 -2.13
C LYS A 278 4.24 -55.84 -0.93
N ALA A 279 3.27 -54.94 -1.01
CA ALA A 279 2.20 -54.88 -0.01
C ALA A 279 1.10 -55.87 -0.32
N SER A 280 0.51 -56.46 0.71
CA SER A 280 -0.52 -57.51 0.60
C SER A 280 -1.92 -56.89 0.82
N SER A 281 -2.93 -57.54 0.28
CA SER A 281 -4.32 -57.17 0.61
C SER A 281 -4.57 -57.32 2.11
N GLY A 282 -5.14 -56.29 2.74
CA GLY A 282 -5.37 -56.22 4.18
C GLY A 282 -4.36 -55.39 4.94
N ASP A 283 -3.22 -55.03 4.35
CA ASP A 283 -2.24 -54.17 5.01
C ASP A 283 -2.80 -52.76 5.25
N ILE A 284 -2.40 -52.15 6.38
CA ILE A 284 -2.87 -50.83 6.81
C ILE A 284 -1.69 -49.88 6.80
N PHE A 285 -1.89 -48.71 6.19
CA PHE A 285 -0.91 -47.65 6.09
C PHE A 285 -1.45 -46.36 6.74
N TYR A 286 -0.69 -45.79 7.64
CA TYR A 286 -0.94 -44.47 8.24
C TYR A 286 -0.05 -43.45 7.55
N TYR A 287 -0.59 -42.24 7.36
CA TYR A 287 0.13 -41.18 6.68
C TYR A 287 -0.27 -39.80 7.20
N GLU A 288 0.68 -38.90 7.20
CA GLU A 288 0.50 -37.46 7.42
C GLU A 288 1.29 -36.71 6.35
N PHE A 289 0.71 -35.68 5.79
CA PHE A 289 1.27 -34.92 4.71
C PHE A 289 0.92 -33.44 4.79
N CYS A 290 1.96 -32.59 4.69
CA CYS A 290 1.78 -31.13 4.63
C CYS A 290 2.42 -30.59 3.36
N TYR A 291 1.73 -29.67 2.68
CA TYR A 291 2.26 -29.01 1.49
C TYR A 291 1.57 -27.67 1.23
N ILE A 292 2.16 -26.88 0.33
CA ILE A 292 1.61 -25.61 -0.09
C ILE A 292 0.81 -25.81 -1.41
N CYS A 293 -0.44 -25.37 -1.41
CA CYS A 293 -1.30 -25.30 -2.60
C CYS A 293 -1.38 -23.87 -3.17
N LYS A 294 -1.96 -23.76 -4.36
CA LYS A 294 -2.25 -22.45 -4.99
C LYS A 294 -3.46 -21.79 -4.35
#